data_517f061501e4d502ea0bb803af862378
#
_entry.id   517f061501e4d502ea0bb803af862378
#
_cell.length_a   1.000
_cell.length_b   1.000
_cell.length_c   1.000
_cell.angle_alpha   90.00
_cell.angle_beta   90.00
_cell.angle_gamma   90.00
#
_symmetry.space_group_name_H-M   'P 1'
#
loop_
_entity.id
_entity.type
_entity.pdbx_description
1 polymer ?
#
loop_
_entity_poly.entity_id
_entity_poly.type
_entity_poly.pdbx_seq_one_letter_code
_entity_poly.pdbx_strand_id
1 'polypeptide(L)'
;QIRILASNTPYDAFEFNGNGGVKIAWTPLLRDISGFYHFCVAVDTTQSTNTNRVKFWLNGVQVTTTSTANWMSQDADLQVNNTTEHQIGELRYNASTELDGYMADMVLLDGTATDYSSFAEFKNNVLVPKNPSGLSFGTNGVHLKFASGALGADSSGNSNTYTLNNIDADHSSIDTPSSGAGS
;
A
#
# COMPACT_ATOMS: atom_id res chain seq x y z
N GLN A 1 9.41 5.16 -0.86
CA GLN A 1 9.06 3.95 -1.59
C GLN A 1 8.55 2.89 -0.64
N ILE A 2 7.48 2.21 -1.02
CA ILE A 2 6.95 1.01 -0.34
C ILE A 2 7.12 -0.15 -1.31
N ARG A 3 7.70 -1.27 -0.84
CA ARG A 3 7.94 -2.43 -1.69
C ARG A 3 7.81 -3.76 -0.95
N ILE A 4 7.45 -4.80 -1.68
CA ILE A 4 7.55 -6.19 -1.26
C ILE A 4 8.86 -6.71 -1.84
N LEU A 5 9.70 -7.29 -0.99
CA LEU A 5 10.96 -7.90 -1.40
C LEU A 5 10.81 -9.41 -1.37
N ALA A 6 10.80 -10.04 -2.55
CA ALA A 6 11.12 -11.45 -2.66
C ALA A 6 12.65 -11.60 -2.61
N SER A 7 13.17 -12.12 -1.52
CA SER A 7 14.60 -12.38 -1.37
C SER A 7 14.86 -13.88 -1.45
N ASN A 8 16.02 -14.29 -2.02
CA ASN A 8 16.48 -15.67 -2.05
C ASN A 8 16.79 -16.23 -0.64
N THR A 9 16.54 -15.48 0.40
CA THR A 9 16.57 -15.92 1.80
C THR A 9 15.12 -16.16 2.25
N PRO A 10 14.85 -17.00 3.28
CA PRO A 10 13.50 -17.48 3.59
C PRO A 10 12.52 -16.40 4.12
N TYR A 11 12.79 -15.12 3.90
CA TYR A 11 12.02 -14.00 4.44
C TYR A 11 11.58 -13.07 3.31
N ASP A 12 10.32 -13.15 2.97
CA ASP A 12 9.67 -12.06 2.28
C ASP A 12 9.67 -10.85 3.22
N ALA A 13 10.09 -9.70 2.74
CA ALA A 13 10.10 -8.49 3.53
C ALA A 13 9.16 -7.45 2.90
N PHE A 14 8.38 -6.80 3.72
CA PHE A 14 7.70 -5.56 3.35
C PHE A 14 8.58 -4.40 3.79
N GLU A 15 8.93 -3.52 2.88
CA GLU A 15 9.91 -2.47 3.14
C GLU A 15 9.33 -1.08 2.88
N PHE A 16 9.54 -0.18 3.84
CA PHE A 16 9.36 1.25 3.67
C PHE A 16 10.75 1.91 3.53
N ASN A 17 10.98 2.57 2.41
CA ASN A 17 12.17 3.36 2.16
C ASN A 17 11.81 4.84 2.06
N GLY A 18 12.38 5.65 2.95
CA GLY A 18 12.32 7.09 2.90
C GLY A 18 13.63 7.71 2.39
N ASN A 19 13.72 9.04 2.43
CA ASN A 19 14.93 9.77 2.11
C ASN A 19 15.99 9.61 3.20
N GLY A 20 17.25 9.93 2.88
CA GLY A 20 18.31 10.04 3.87
C GLY A 20 18.68 8.74 4.57
N GLY A 21 18.48 7.58 3.93
CA GLY A 21 18.82 6.28 4.49
C GLY A 21 17.75 5.71 5.44
N VAL A 22 16.57 6.32 5.53
CA VAL A 22 15.43 5.75 6.22
C VAL A 22 15.06 4.43 5.58
N LYS A 23 15.06 3.37 6.37
CA LYS A 23 14.72 2.04 5.91
C LYS A 23 14.12 1.23 7.05
N ILE A 24 12.88 0.80 6.89
CA ILE A 24 12.21 -0.09 7.83
C ILE A 24 11.75 -1.31 7.05
N ALA A 25 12.23 -2.47 7.42
CA ALA A 25 11.85 -3.74 6.81
C ALA A 25 11.18 -4.62 7.86
N TRP A 26 9.92 -4.94 7.64
CA TRP A 26 9.18 -5.93 8.41
C TRP A 26 9.30 -7.30 7.74
N THR A 27 9.19 -8.34 8.53
CA THR A 27 9.32 -9.74 8.09
C THR A 27 8.00 -10.50 8.19
N PRO A 28 6.96 -10.10 7.46
CA PRO A 28 5.77 -10.92 7.35
C PRO A 28 6.07 -12.16 6.50
N LEU A 29 5.41 -13.27 6.79
CA LEU A 29 5.50 -14.46 5.95
C LEU A 29 4.35 -14.44 4.94
N LEU A 30 4.64 -14.09 3.69
CA LEU A 30 3.71 -14.13 2.57
C LEU A 30 3.87 -15.47 1.85
N ARG A 31 3.12 -16.49 2.26
CA ARG A 31 3.28 -17.87 1.75
C ARG A 31 2.12 -18.35 0.87
N ASP A 32 0.95 -17.76 1.02
CA ASP A 32 -0.22 -18.10 0.24
C ASP A 32 -0.24 -17.27 -1.06
N ILE A 33 0.11 -17.90 -2.17
CA ILE A 33 0.11 -17.27 -3.50
C ILE A 33 -1.28 -17.28 -4.15
N SER A 34 -2.27 -17.92 -3.52
CA SER A 34 -3.63 -18.03 -4.05
C SER A 34 -4.60 -17.01 -3.45
N GLY A 35 -4.20 -16.34 -2.37
CA GLY A 35 -5.01 -15.38 -1.64
C GLY A 35 -4.57 -13.93 -1.79
N PHE A 36 -5.51 -13.01 -1.65
CA PHE A 36 -5.20 -11.60 -1.52
C PHE A 36 -4.66 -11.28 -0.12
N TYR A 37 -3.67 -10.40 -0.07
CA TYR A 37 -3.17 -9.81 1.17
C TYR A 37 -3.61 -8.36 1.27
N HIS A 38 -4.09 -7.95 2.43
CA HIS A 38 -4.37 -6.55 2.72
C HIS A 38 -3.17 -5.91 3.42
N PHE A 39 -2.59 -4.90 2.77
CA PHE A 39 -1.49 -4.09 3.30
C PHE A 39 -2.02 -2.73 3.71
N CYS A 40 -1.68 -2.28 4.92
CA CYS A 40 -1.95 -0.92 5.35
C CYS A 40 -0.68 -0.33 5.97
N VAL A 41 -0.31 0.87 5.55
CA VAL A 41 0.82 1.62 6.09
C VAL A 41 0.35 2.99 6.54
N ALA A 42 0.61 3.36 7.78
CA ALA A 42 0.39 4.69 8.30
C ALA A 42 1.74 5.38 8.53
N VAL A 43 1.87 6.60 8.04
CA VAL A 43 3.07 7.44 8.21
C VAL A 43 2.67 8.73 8.90
N ASP A 44 3.22 8.96 10.10
CA ASP A 44 3.05 10.18 10.87
C ASP A 44 4.39 10.58 11.50
N THR A 45 5.11 11.44 10.83
CA THR A 45 6.46 11.86 11.26
C THR A 45 6.46 12.75 12.50
N THR A 46 5.30 13.30 12.90
CA THR A 46 5.19 14.17 14.08
C THR A 46 5.32 13.41 15.41
N GLN A 47 5.19 12.09 15.38
CA GLN A 47 5.26 11.25 16.57
C GLN A 47 6.62 11.35 17.27
N SER A 48 6.62 11.59 18.60
CA SER A 48 7.84 11.66 19.41
C SER A 48 8.59 10.33 19.44
N THR A 49 7.86 9.21 19.54
CA THR A 49 8.42 7.86 19.50
C THR A 49 8.63 7.41 18.06
N ASN A 50 9.85 7.06 17.69
CA ASN A 50 10.22 6.71 16.33
C ASN A 50 9.43 5.52 15.76
N THR A 51 9.15 4.47 16.57
CA THR A 51 8.37 3.30 16.14
C THR A 51 6.90 3.62 15.87
N ASN A 52 6.41 4.79 16.28
CA ASN A 52 5.07 5.26 15.97
C ASN A 52 4.99 6.08 14.68
N ARG A 53 6.13 6.46 14.09
CA ARG A 53 6.17 7.29 12.86
C ARG A 53 5.79 6.52 11.62
N VAL A 54 6.06 5.20 11.58
CA VAL A 54 5.57 4.32 10.52
C VAL A 54 5.04 3.05 11.15
N LYS A 55 3.81 2.70 10.83
CA LYS A 55 3.16 1.46 11.27
C LYS A 55 2.70 0.67 10.06
N PHE A 56 2.78 -0.63 10.17
CA PHE A 56 2.39 -1.56 9.11
C PHE A 56 1.43 -2.61 9.65
N TRP A 57 0.37 -2.87 8.90
CA TRP A 57 -0.58 -3.96 9.16
C TRP A 57 -0.65 -4.88 7.95
N LEU A 58 -0.66 -6.17 8.22
CA LEU A 58 -0.91 -7.22 7.25
C LEU A 58 -2.17 -7.96 7.66
N ASN A 59 -3.15 -8.03 6.77
CA ASN A 59 -4.43 -8.69 7.01
C ASN A 59 -5.09 -8.28 8.35
N GLY A 60 -5.05 -6.99 8.66
CA GLY A 60 -5.63 -6.45 9.90
C GLY A 60 -4.79 -6.61 11.17
N VAL A 61 -3.62 -7.26 11.08
CA VAL A 61 -2.73 -7.45 12.23
C VAL A 61 -1.53 -6.53 12.11
N GLN A 62 -1.24 -5.74 13.15
CA GLN A 62 -0.04 -4.90 13.16
C GLN A 62 1.22 -5.76 13.23
N VAL A 63 2.13 -5.56 12.28
CA VAL A 63 3.44 -6.22 12.26
C VAL A 63 4.46 -5.32 12.95
N THR A 64 5.00 -5.78 14.06
CA THR A 64 5.97 -5.01 14.86
C THR A 64 7.40 -5.52 14.73
N THR A 65 7.59 -6.75 14.24
CA THR A 65 8.92 -7.35 14.06
C THR A 65 9.59 -6.80 12.81
N THR A 66 10.77 -6.23 12.99
CA THR A 66 11.59 -5.67 11.90
C THR A 66 12.93 -6.38 11.80
N SER A 67 13.42 -6.58 10.56
CA SER A 67 14.80 -7.04 10.29
C SER A 67 15.76 -5.86 10.13
N THR A 68 15.25 -4.71 9.73
CA THR A 68 16.00 -3.44 9.61
C THR A 68 15.10 -2.32 10.10
N ALA A 69 15.64 -1.39 10.88
CA ALA A 69 14.87 -0.29 11.44
C ALA A 69 15.72 0.99 11.56
N ASN A 70 15.98 1.63 10.43
CA ASN A 70 16.55 2.98 10.38
C ASN A 70 15.39 4.00 10.28
N TRP A 71 14.95 4.49 11.42
CA TRP A 71 13.80 5.37 11.52
C TRP A 71 14.14 6.80 11.08
N MET A 72 13.15 7.50 10.48
CA MET A 72 13.24 8.91 10.20
C MET A 72 13.28 9.73 11.50
N SER A 73 13.85 10.95 11.43
CA SER A 73 13.72 11.93 12.52
C SER A 73 12.26 12.38 12.71
N GLN A 74 11.96 12.94 13.87
CA GLN A 74 10.68 13.59 14.08
C GLN A 74 10.56 14.78 13.11
N ASP A 75 9.33 15.02 12.64
CA ASP A 75 8.97 16.08 11.68
C ASP A 75 9.73 15.99 10.34
N ALA A 76 10.23 14.79 9.99
CA ALA A 76 10.90 14.60 8.71
C ALA A 76 9.93 14.82 7.55
N ASP A 77 10.36 15.61 6.57
CA ASP A 77 9.69 15.74 5.28
C ASP A 77 10.12 14.57 4.37
N LEU A 78 9.16 13.75 3.97
CA LEU A 78 9.40 12.55 3.17
C LEU A 78 8.95 12.76 1.72
N GLN A 79 9.52 11.97 0.79
CA GLN A 79 9.09 12.00 -0.62
C GLN A 79 7.72 11.35 -0.84
N VAL A 80 7.20 10.59 0.12
CA VAL A 80 5.83 10.09 0.07
C VAL A 80 4.88 11.29 0.17
N ASN A 81 3.96 11.37 -0.79
CA ASN A 81 2.95 12.43 -0.81
C ASN A 81 3.49 13.86 -1.02
N ASN A 82 4.54 14.00 -1.81
CA ASN A 82 5.05 15.29 -2.26
C ASN A 82 4.92 15.43 -3.79
N THR A 83 5.52 16.44 -4.40
CA THR A 83 5.47 16.69 -5.84
C THR A 83 6.35 15.77 -6.69
N THR A 84 7.04 14.81 -6.07
CA THR A 84 7.81 13.80 -6.82
C THR A 84 6.85 12.83 -7.50
N GLU A 85 7.21 12.36 -8.69
CA GLU A 85 6.46 11.33 -9.39
C GLU A 85 6.28 10.08 -8.53
N HIS A 86 5.05 9.57 -8.45
CA HIS A 86 4.68 8.36 -7.74
C HIS A 86 4.34 7.27 -8.74
N GLN A 87 4.88 6.07 -8.55
CA GLN A 87 4.64 4.91 -9.39
C GLN A 87 4.05 3.77 -8.56
N ILE A 88 3.20 2.97 -9.18
CA ILE A 88 2.55 1.79 -8.60
C ILE A 88 2.86 0.61 -9.49
N GLY A 89 3.27 -0.51 -8.88
CA GLY A 89 3.60 -1.74 -9.59
C GLY A 89 5.02 -1.83 -10.15
N GLU A 90 5.80 -0.75 -10.09
CA GLU A 90 7.17 -0.70 -10.60
C GLU A 90 8.09 0.14 -9.70
N LEU A 91 9.38 -0.15 -9.73
CA LEU A 91 10.42 0.64 -9.10
C LEU A 91 11.03 1.64 -10.09
N ARG A 92 10.85 2.93 -9.88
CA ARG A 92 11.16 4.06 -10.77
C ARG A 92 12.51 4.01 -11.50
N TYR A 93 13.52 3.39 -10.94
CA TYR A 93 14.88 3.38 -11.53
C TYR A 93 15.35 1.99 -11.93
N ASN A 94 14.46 1.01 -11.97
CA ASN A 94 14.82 -0.35 -12.32
C ASN A 94 13.64 -1.07 -12.99
N ALA A 95 13.60 -1.01 -14.32
CA ALA A 95 12.58 -1.63 -15.17
C ALA A 95 12.54 -3.18 -15.12
N SER A 96 13.23 -3.80 -14.18
CA SER A 96 13.20 -5.26 -13.95
C SER A 96 12.56 -5.60 -12.59
N THR A 97 11.74 -4.70 -12.05
CA THR A 97 11.15 -4.83 -10.71
C THR A 97 9.64 -4.60 -10.73
N GLU A 98 9.01 -4.96 -11.83
CA GLU A 98 7.56 -4.91 -11.96
C GLU A 98 6.89 -5.89 -10.99
N LEU A 99 5.70 -5.53 -10.55
CA LEU A 99 4.86 -6.41 -9.75
C LEU A 99 4.35 -7.56 -10.65
N ASP A 100 4.73 -8.78 -10.34
CA ASP A 100 4.13 -9.99 -10.91
C ASP A 100 3.01 -10.48 -10.00
N GLY A 101 1.78 -10.06 -10.29
CA GLY A 101 0.61 -10.37 -9.46
C GLY A 101 -0.59 -9.47 -9.73
N TYR A 102 -1.60 -9.61 -8.90
CA TYR A 102 -2.84 -8.84 -8.99
C TYR A 102 -2.91 -7.81 -7.87
N MET A 103 -3.44 -6.63 -8.18
CA MET A 103 -3.68 -5.55 -7.24
C MET A 103 -5.16 -5.13 -7.30
N ALA A 104 -5.75 -4.91 -6.13
CA ALA A 104 -7.13 -4.42 -6.01
C ALA A 104 -7.18 -3.30 -4.97
N ASP A 105 -7.99 -2.27 -5.24
CA ASP A 105 -8.27 -1.17 -4.32
C ASP A 105 -7.03 -0.53 -3.67
N MET A 106 -6.33 0.34 -4.40
CA MET A 106 -5.25 1.13 -3.82
C MET A 106 -5.79 2.48 -3.32
N VAL A 107 -5.59 2.77 -2.05
CA VAL A 107 -6.01 4.01 -1.39
C VAL A 107 -4.82 4.73 -0.78
N LEU A 108 -4.66 6.01 -1.08
CA LEU A 108 -3.75 6.92 -0.39
C LEU A 108 -4.57 8.04 0.24
N LEU A 109 -4.39 8.28 1.54
CA LEU A 109 -4.92 9.45 2.25
C LEU A 109 -3.80 10.46 2.48
N ASP A 110 -4.06 11.71 2.13
CA ASP A 110 -3.18 12.84 2.41
C ASP A 110 -3.62 13.54 3.70
N GLY A 111 -2.65 13.77 4.60
CA GLY A 111 -2.88 14.46 5.87
C GLY A 111 -3.57 13.64 6.96
N THR A 112 -3.82 12.34 6.73
CA THR A 112 -4.44 11.46 7.73
C THR A 112 -3.68 10.14 7.84
N ALA A 113 -3.10 9.88 9.01
CA ALA A 113 -2.53 8.57 9.34
C ALA A 113 -3.55 7.76 10.14
N THR A 114 -4.02 6.67 9.56
CA THR A 114 -5.01 5.77 10.18
C THR A 114 -4.58 4.31 10.06
N ASP A 115 -5.27 3.42 10.74
CA ASP A 115 -5.01 1.99 10.67
C ASP A 115 -5.88 1.28 9.62
N TYR A 116 -5.70 -0.03 9.51
CA TYR A 116 -6.41 -0.87 8.55
C TYR A 116 -7.95 -0.79 8.65
N SER A 117 -8.50 -0.49 9.84
CA SER A 117 -9.95 -0.51 10.06
C SER A 117 -10.72 0.56 9.29
N SER A 118 -10.00 1.57 8.79
CA SER A 118 -10.55 2.56 7.86
C SER A 118 -10.79 1.98 6.46
N PHE A 119 -10.08 0.92 6.07
CA PHE A 119 -10.08 0.36 4.71
C PHE A 119 -10.64 -1.06 4.64
N ALA A 120 -10.67 -1.77 5.77
CA ALA A 120 -11.14 -3.15 5.82
C ALA A 120 -11.83 -3.45 7.16
N GLU A 121 -12.66 -4.48 7.18
CA GLU A 121 -13.35 -4.95 8.37
C GLU A 121 -13.43 -6.48 8.37
N PHE A 122 -13.59 -7.07 9.56
CA PHE A 122 -13.82 -8.50 9.67
C PHE A 122 -15.32 -8.82 9.56
N LYS A 123 -15.67 -9.68 8.60
CA LYS A 123 -16.99 -10.31 8.48
C LYS A 123 -16.82 -11.82 8.56
N ASN A 124 -17.44 -12.45 9.54
CA ASN A 124 -17.32 -13.90 9.78
C ASN A 124 -15.84 -14.38 9.81
N ASN A 125 -14.98 -13.65 10.52
CA ASN A 125 -13.54 -13.87 10.61
C ASN A 125 -12.74 -13.74 9.29
N VAL A 126 -13.36 -13.25 8.23
CA VAL A 126 -12.67 -12.91 6.97
C VAL A 126 -12.50 -11.41 6.89
N LEU A 127 -11.27 -10.95 6.61
CA LEU A 127 -11.02 -9.54 6.38
C LEU A 127 -11.51 -9.18 4.97
N VAL A 128 -12.45 -8.24 4.88
CA VAL A 128 -13.02 -7.76 3.63
C VAL A 128 -12.78 -6.26 3.46
N PRO A 129 -12.57 -5.77 2.23
CA PRO A 129 -12.44 -4.35 1.98
C PRO A 129 -13.70 -3.57 2.36
N LYS A 130 -13.51 -2.35 2.86
CA LYS A 130 -14.56 -1.35 3.08
C LYS A 130 -14.53 -0.33 1.94
N ASN A 131 -15.70 0.18 1.60
CA ASN A 131 -15.78 1.31 0.67
C ASN A 131 -15.20 2.57 1.36
N PRO A 132 -14.12 3.17 0.82
CA PRO A 132 -13.46 4.33 1.42
C PRO A 132 -14.17 5.66 1.10
N SER A 133 -15.34 5.67 0.48
CA SER A 133 -16.03 6.90 0.01
C SER A 133 -16.37 7.92 1.13
N GLY A 134 -16.36 7.48 2.39
CA GLY A 134 -16.57 8.35 3.55
C GLY A 134 -15.29 8.96 4.14
N LEU A 135 -14.12 8.64 3.59
CA LEU A 135 -12.83 9.14 4.08
C LEU A 135 -12.49 10.49 3.44
N SER A 136 -11.75 11.31 4.18
CA SER A 136 -11.14 12.52 3.62
C SER A 136 -9.83 12.14 2.93
N PHE A 137 -9.76 12.32 1.63
CA PHE A 137 -8.57 11.99 0.85
C PHE A 137 -7.48 13.07 0.92
N GLY A 138 -7.81 14.28 1.39
CA GLY A 138 -6.89 15.43 1.31
C GLY A 138 -6.64 15.86 -0.15
N THR A 139 -5.62 16.67 -0.39
CA THR A 139 -5.34 17.22 -1.73
C THR A 139 -4.69 16.23 -2.67
N ASN A 140 -3.72 15.46 -2.15
CA ASN A 140 -2.92 14.52 -2.95
C ASN A 140 -3.39 13.07 -2.82
N GLY A 141 -4.48 12.83 -2.08
CA GLY A 141 -5.04 11.50 -1.91
C GLY A 141 -5.60 10.93 -3.20
N VAL A 142 -5.63 9.61 -3.30
CA VAL A 142 -6.09 8.88 -4.49
C VAL A 142 -6.82 7.60 -4.10
N HIS A 143 -7.79 7.20 -4.92
CA HIS A 143 -8.42 5.89 -4.85
C HIS A 143 -8.47 5.25 -6.23
N LEU A 144 -7.63 4.25 -6.46
CA LEU A 144 -7.62 3.45 -7.69
C LEU A 144 -8.40 2.15 -7.45
N LYS A 145 -9.51 2.01 -8.16
CA LYS A 145 -10.35 0.79 -8.13
C LYS A 145 -9.88 -0.27 -9.13
N PHE A 146 -8.97 0.10 -10.02
CA PHE A 146 -8.52 -0.75 -11.13
C PHE A 146 -9.68 -1.34 -11.95
N ALA A 147 -10.74 -0.54 -12.14
CA ALA A 147 -11.90 -0.97 -12.92
C ALA A 147 -11.53 -1.18 -14.39
N SER A 148 -12.09 -2.22 -15.02
CA SER A 148 -11.86 -2.50 -16.44
C SER A 148 -12.16 -1.27 -17.31
N GLY A 149 -11.23 -0.92 -18.20
CA GLY A 149 -11.29 0.29 -19.04
C GLY A 149 -10.99 1.60 -18.32
N ALA A 150 -10.68 1.56 -17.00
CA ALA A 150 -10.39 2.74 -16.19
C ALA A 150 -9.34 2.46 -15.10
N LEU A 151 -8.33 1.63 -15.40
CA LEU A 151 -7.35 1.12 -14.43
C LEU A 151 -6.61 2.21 -13.67
N GLY A 152 -6.25 3.32 -14.32
CA GLY A 152 -5.56 4.46 -13.70
C GLY A 152 -6.47 5.55 -13.16
N ALA A 153 -7.81 5.41 -13.27
CA ALA A 153 -8.73 6.47 -12.89
C ALA A 153 -8.81 6.64 -11.38
N ASP A 154 -8.68 7.89 -10.94
CA ASP A 154 -8.86 8.27 -9.55
C ASP A 154 -10.34 8.42 -9.19
N SER A 155 -10.78 7.69 -8.18
CA SER A 155 -12.15 7.74 -7.64
C SER A 155 -12.27 8.51 -6.32
N SER A 156 -11.20 9.19 -5.87
CA SER A 156 -11.20 9.99 -4.64
C SER A 156 -11.98 11.32 -4.77
N GLY A 157 -12.14 11.80 -6.00
CA GLY A 157 -12.66 13.12 -6.31
C GLY A 157 -11.58 14.19 -6.57
N ASN A 158 -10.30 13.87 -6.37
CA ASN A 158 -9.18 14.80 -6.56
C ASN A 158 -8.67 14.86 -8.00
N SER A 159 -9.09 13.93 -8.86
CA SER A 159 -8.61 13.79 -10.25
C SER A 159 -7.11 13.49 -10.38
N ASN A 160 -6.51 12.82 -9.39
CA ASN A 160 -5.12 12.37 -9.39
C ASN A 160 -4.95 11.07 -10.20
N THR A 161 -5.34 11.11 -11.48
CA THR A 161 -5.33 9.95 -12.38
C THR A 161 -3.91 9.53 -12.74
N TYR A 162 -3.66 8.21 -12.74
CA TYR A 162 -2.36 7.62 -13.12
C TYR A 162 -2.30 7.31 -14.61
N THR A 163 -1.17 7.62 -15.22
CA THR A 163 -0.86 7.17 -16.59
C THR A 163 -0.50 5.69 -16.57
N LEU A 164 -1.12 4.92 -17.47
CA LEU A 164 -0.85 3.49 -17.62
C LEU A 164 0.42 3.27 -18.46
N ASN A 165 1.30 2.38 -18.02
CA ASN A 165 2.46 1.93 -18.75
C ASN A 165 2.43 0.40 -18.84
N ASN A 166 2.43 -0.14 -20.04
CA ASN A 166 2.43 -1.58 -20.35
C ASN A 166 1.27 -2.38 -19.75
N ILE A 167 0.19 -1.72 -19.33
CA ILE A 167 -1.06 -2.35 -18.87
C ILE A 167 -2.25 -1.70 -19.57
N ASP A 168 -3.27 -2.48 -19.88
CA ASP A 168 -4.51 -2.05 -20.51
C ASP A 168 -5.71 -2.85 -19.97
N ALA A 169 -6.86 -2.73 -20.61
CA ALA A 169 -8.09 -3.39 -20.16
C ALA A 169 -8.00 -4.94 -20.12
N ASP A 170 -7.16 -5.54 -20.96
CA ASP A 170 -6.99 -6.99 -21.04
C ASP A 170 -6.22 -7.53 -19.81
N HIS A 171 -5.54 -6.66 -19.06
CA HIS A 171 -4.86 -6.98 -17.80
C HIS A 171 -5.78 -6.88 -16.58
N SER A 172 -7.07 -6.56 -16.77
CA SER A 172 -8.03 -6.53 -15.67
C SER A 172 -8.57 -7.95 -15.37
N SER A 173 -8.75 -8.28 -14.07
CA SER A 173 -9.39 -9.49 -13.61
C SER A 173 -10.71 -9.17 -12.91
N ILE A 174 -11.67 -10.09 -13.00
CA ILE A 174 -12.91 -10.02 -12.20
C ILE A 174 -12.71 -10.50 -10.76
N ASP A 175 -11.56 -11.10 -10.46
CA ASP A 175 -11.23 -11.53 -9.11
C ASP A 175 -10.98 -10.32 -8.21
N THR A 176 -11.68 -10.28 -7.11
CA THR A 176 -11.55 -9.23 -6.09
C THR A 176 -11.38 -9.85 -4.71
N PRO A 177 -10.82 -9.14 -3.73
CA PRO A 177 -10.67 -9.63 -2.35
C PRO A 177 -12.00 -10.08 -1.72
N SER A 178 -13.13 -9.61 -2.23
CA SER A 178 -14.46 -10.00 -1.75
C SER A 178 -15.04 -11.22 -2.47
N SER A 179 -14.47 -11.65 -3.61
CA SER A 179 -15.01 -12.79 -4.39
C SER A 179 -14.74 -14.16 -3.76
N GLY A 180 -13.85 -14.23 -2.77
CA GLY A 180 -13.62 -15.46 -2.01
C GLY A 180 -14.51 -15.63 -0.77
N ALA A 181 -15.26 -14.62 -0.37
CA ALA A 181 -16.27 -14.71 0.68
C ALA A 181 -17.59 -15.08 0.02
N GLY A 182 -17.83 -16.38 -0.16
CA GLY A 182 -18.96 -16.94 -0.88
C GLY A 182 -20.25 -16.12 -0.83
N SER A 183 -20.72 -15.79 -1.99
CA SER A 183 -22.08 -15.29 -2.24
C SER A 183 -23.12 -16.33 -1.85
#